data_1874ffafdcaeaf7f7dd85faf9412ee52
#
_entry.id   1874ffafdcaeaf7f7dd85faf9412ee52
#
_cell.length_a   1.000
_cell.length_b   1.000
_cell.length_c   1.000
_cell.angle_alpha   90.00
_cell.angle_beta   90.00
_cell.angle_gamma   90.00
#
_symmetry.space_group_name_H-M   'P 1'
#
loop_
_entity.id
_entity.type
_entity.pdbx_description
1 polymer ?
#
loop_
_entity_poly.entity_id
_entity_poly.type
_entity_poly.pdbx_seq_one_letter_code
_entity_poly.pdbx_strand_id
1 'polypeptide(L)'
;MLKRADLHEIVAISSELTTEKDKNLLLEKLLAEAMKITACDAGTLYIFEKGRLSFHIMKTLSQKVDRRRKDMNLPPVELQEENVCAFSAIHREMVNIPDVYHSDRFDFSGPMRYDAMTGYRTGSMLVVPLEDSEEKLIGVLQLINKLDGGGEVIPFGCVRRRAVQIVPGFLKAISFSAPSPFRRRRGRPAAAR
;
A
#
# COMPACT_ATOMS: atom_id res chain seq x y z
N MET A 1 -20.62 3.83 -2.68
CA MET A 1 -20.88 4.29 -4.06
C MET A 1 -20.25 5.67 -4.20
N LEU A 2 -19.03 5.78 -4.76
CA LEU A 2 -18.36 7.07 -4.99
C LEU A 2 -19.15 7.87 -6.02
N LYS A 3 -19.52 9.08 -5.68
CA LYS A 3 -20.29 9.95 -6.58
C LYS A 3 -19.42 10.36 -7.78
N ARG A 4 -19.98 10.35 -8.97
CA ARG A 4 -19.32 10.76 -10.23
C ARG A 4 -18.67 12.16 -10.17
N ALA A 5 -19.10 13.01 -9.26
CA ALA A 5 -18.56 14.36 -9.05
C ALA A 5 -17.13 14.35 -8.48
N ASP A 6 -16.82 13.40 -7.55
CA ASP A 6 -15.50 13.32 -6.93
C ASP A 6 -14.42 12.87 -7.93
N LEU A 7 -14.83 12.14 -8.98
CA LEU A 7 -13.97 11.69 -10.06
C LEU A 7 -13.55 12.83 -11.02
N HIS A 8 -14.43 13.80 -11.27
CA HIS A 8 -14.15 14.93 -12.17
C HIS A 8 -13.18 15.93 -11.56
N GLU A 9 -13.22 16.11 -10.24
CA GLU A 9 -12.34 17.03 -9.52
C GLU A 9 -10.89 16.54 -9.51
N ILE A 10 -10.68 15.21 -9.44
CA ILE A 10 -9.35 14.59 -9.54
C ILE A 10 -8.81 14.67 -10.98
N VAL A 11 -9.67 14.56 -11.99
CA VAL A 11 -9.28 14.65 -13.43
C VAL A 11 -8.89 16.08 -13.81
N ALA A 12 -9.56 17.09 -13.27
CA ALA A 12 -9.24 18.50 -13.54
C ALA A 12 -7.85 18.92 -13.01
N ILE A 13 -7.35 18.27 -11.95
CA ILE A 13 -6.04 18.55 -11.36
C ILE A 13 -4.88 17.98 -12.20
N SER A 14 -5.12 16.99 -13.02
CA SER A 14 -4.06 16.23 -13.71
C SER A 14 -3.55 16.87 -15.01
N SER A 15 -4.27 17.80 -15.61
CA SER A 15 -3.87 18.42 -16.87
C SER A 15 -2.94 19.64 -16.73
N GLU A 16 -2.75 20.16 -15.49
CA GLU A 16 -1.96 21.37 -15.23
C GLU A 16 -0.70 21.16 -14.40
N LEU A 17 -0.34 19.90 -14.04
CA LEU A 17 0.79 19.61 -13.14
C LEU A 17 2.13 19.71 -13.86
N THR A 18 2.70 20.91 -13.91
CA THR A 18 4.01 21.19 -14.53
C THR A 18 5.13 21.40 -13.52
N THR A 19 4.84 21.54 -12.22
CA THR A 19 5.88 21.82 -11.21
C THR A 19 6.15 20.61 -10.31
N GLU A 20 7.36 20.54 -9.72
CA GLU A 20 7.72 19.51 -8.73
C GLU A 20 6.82 19.57 -7.48
N LYS A 21 6.38 20.79 -7.10
CA LYS A 21 5.45 21.01 -5.98
C LYS A 21 4.10 20.34 -6.22
N ASP A 22 3.59 20.40 -7.45
CA ASP A 22 2.32 19.81 -7.83
C ASP A 22 2.42 18.27 -7.84
N LYS A 23 3.54 17.72 -8.29
CA LYS A 23 3.80 16.26 -8.23
C LYS A 23 3.80 15.74 -6.80
N ASN A 24 4.45 16.45 -5.88
CA ASN A 24 4.48 16.09 -4.47
C ASN A 24 3.08 16.12 -3.84
N LEU A 25 2.27 17.14 -4.16
CA LEU A 25 0.90 17.23 -3.69
C LEU A 25 0.03 16.07 -4.23
N LEU A 26 0.23 15.69 -5.49
CA LEU A 26 -0.46 14.55 -6.09
C LEU A 26 -0.12 13.24 -5.36
N LEU A 27 1.16 13.01 -5.09
CA LEU A 27 1.63 11.81 -4.38
C LEU A 27 1.10 11.75 -2.94
N GLU A 28 1.00 12.90 -2.26
CA GLU A 28 0.37 13.00 -0.93
C GLU A 28 -1.12 12.64 -0.96
N LYS A 29 -1.85 13.15 -1.94
CA LYS A 29 -3.27 12.81 -2.14
C LYS A 29 -3.44 11.34 -2.46
N LEU A 30 -2.57 10.78 -3.30
CA LEU A 30 -2.55 9.36 -3.63
C LEU A 30 -2.40 8.49 -2.39
N LEU A 31 -1.41 8.78 -1.54
CA LEU A 31 -1.21 8.05 -0.30
C LEU A 31 -2.43 8.17 0.63
N ALA A 32 -2.95 9.38 0.82
CA ALA A 32 -4.11 9.62 1.68
C ALA A 32 -5.36 8.87 1.21
N GLU A 33 -5.66 8.90 -0.08
CA GLU A 33 -6.81 8.18 -0.65
C GLU A 33 -6.61 6.66 -0.60
N ALA A 34 -5.39 6.15 -0.84
CA ALA A 34 -5.09 4.73 -0.69
C ALA A 34 -5.30 4.26 0.75
N MET A 35 -4.82 5.02 1.73
CA MET A 35 -5.04 4.73 3.15
C MET A 35 -6.53 4.73 3.51
N LYS A 36 -7.28 5.72 3.03
CA LYS A 36 -8.73 5.84 3.26
C LYS A 36 -9.51 4.67 2.65
N ILE A 37 -9.25 4.33 1.38
CA ILE A 37 -9.94 3.23 0.67
C ILE A 37 -9.66 1.88 1.33
N THR A 38 -8.44 1.67 1.82
CA THR A 38 -8.04 0.43 2.47
C THR A 38 -8.36 0.38 3.95
N ALA A 39 -8.77 1.52 4.53
CA ALA A 39 -8.99 1.70 5.97
C ALA A 39 -7.75 1.30 6.78
N CYS A 40 -6.53 1.69 6.35
CA CYS A 40 -5.31 1.38 7.06
C CYS A 40 -4.81 2.55 7.91
N ASP A 41 -4.10 2.24 9.00
CA ASP A 41 -3.59 3.22 9.96
C ASP A 41 -2.35 3.96 9.46
N ALA A 42 -1.48 3.26 8.74
CA ALA A 42 -0.24 3.87 8.27
C ALA A 42 0.04 3.55 6.79
N GLY A 43 0.83 4.42 6.18
CA GLY A 43 1.28 4.24 4.81
C GLY A 43 2.60 4.96 4.53
N THR A 44 3.39 4.35 3.65
CA THR A 44 4.65 4.91 3.16
C THR A 44 4.67 4.86 1.64
N LEU A 45 5.04 5.96 1.03
CA LEU A 45 5.29 6.04 -0.40
C LEU A 45 6.80 6.11 -0.64
N TYR A 46 7.30 5.20 -1.44
CA TYR A 46 8.68 5.17 -1.92
C TYR A 46 8.71 5.58 -3.40
N ILE A 47 9.71 6.37 -3.78
CA ILE A 47 10.00 6.68 -5.18
C ILE A 47 11.20 5.85 -5.63
N PHE A 48 11.07 5.25 -6.80
CA PHE A 48 12.16 4.52 -7.44
C PHE A 48 13.08 5.51 -8.18
N GLU A 49 14.29 5.66 -7.70
CA GLU A 49 15.28 6.54 -8.30
C GLU A 49 16.70 5.96 -8.16
N LYS A 50 17.51 6.10 -9.20
CA LYS A 50 18.92 5.65 -9.19
C LYS A 50 19.12 4.20 -8.74
N GLY A 51 18.17 3.31 -9.11
CA GLY A 51 18.25 1.88 -8.81
C GLY A 51 17.87 1.48 -7.38
N ARG A 52 17.22 2.36 -6.60
CA ARG A 52 16.82 2.10 -5.22
C ARG A 52 15.49 2.79 -4.89
N LEU A 53 14.89 2.42 -3.77
CA LEU A 53 13.63 3.00 -3.28
C LEU A 53 13.96 4.05 -2.21
N SER A 54 13.66 5.31 -2.50
CA SER A 54 13.82 6.42 -1.55
C SER A 54 12.50 6.72 -0.86
N PHE A 55 12.53 6.88 0.48
CA PHE A 55 11.38 7.35 1.23
C PHE A 55 10.94 8.72 0.72
N HIS A 56 9.65 8.87 0.43
CA HIS A 56 9.11 10.14 -0.06
C HIS A 56 8.10 10.74 0.90
N ILE A 57 7.10 9.97 1.34
CA ILE A 57 6.07 10.36 2.30
C ILE A 57 5.80 9.20 3.24
N MET A 58 5.64 9.49 4.54
CA MET A 58 5.22 8.55 5.56
C MET A 58 4.11 9.18 6.41
N LYS A 59 3.02 8.46 6.59
CA LYS A 59 1.88 8.88 7.43
C LYS A 59 1.48 7.76 8.38
N THR A 60 1.17 8.13 9.64
CA THR A 60 0.56 7.24 10.62
C THR A 60 -0.55 8.01 11.33
N LEU A 61 -1.78 7.55 11.22
CA LEU A 61 -2.96 8.26 11.75
C LEU A 61 -3.00 8.19 13.28
N SER A 62 -2.84 7.00 13.86
CA SER A 62 -2.86 6.77 15.31
C SER A 62 -1.78 7.56 16.06
N GLN A 63 -0.60 7.72 15.47
CA GLN A 63 0.52 8.47 16.04
C GLN A 63 0.61 9.91 15.53
N LYS A 64 -0.30 10.35 14.66
CA LYS A 64 -0.29 11.69 14.04
C LYS A 64 1.04 12.01 13.35
N VAL A 65 1.68 11.01 12.75
CA VAL A 65 2.92 11.18 11.99
C VAL A 65 2.57 11.57 10.55
N ASP A 66 3.15 12.67 10.09
CA ASP A 66 3.12 13.10 8.69
C ASP A 66 4.52 13.64 8.35
N ARG A 67 5.35 12.81 7.71
CA ARG A 67 6.75 13.14 7.37
C ARG A 67 6.95 13.06 5.88
N ARG A 68 7.69 14.04 5.35
CA ARG A 68 8.13 14.09 3.97
C ARG A 68 9.62 13.80 3.88
N ARG A 69 10.10 13.47 2.68
CA ARG A 69 11.52 13.15 2.40
C ARG A 69 12.51 14.10 3.09
N LYS A 70 12.27 15.41 3.04
CA LYS A 70 13.13 16.42 3.65
C LYS A 70 13.23 16.34 5.18
N ASP A 71 12.24 15.74 5.83
CA ASP A 71 12.11 15.60 7.28
C ASP A 71 12.57 14.20 7.75
N MET A 72 12.96 13.32 6.81
CA MET A 72 13.37 11.94 7.06
C MET A 72 14.83 11.76 6.73
N ASN A 73 15.63 11.40 7.72
CA ASN A 73 17.01 10.97 7.52
C ASN A 73 17.08 9.43 7.50
N LEU A 74 16.32 8.83 6.58
CA LEU A 74 16.27 7.38 6.39
C LEU A 74 17.08 7.02 5.14
N PRO A 75 17.96 6.01 5.22
CA PRO A 75 18.68 5.52 4.05
C PRO A 75 17.69 4.94 3.04
N PRO A 76 17.98 5.08 1.73
CA PRO A 76 17.16 4.42 0.71
C PRO A 76 17.23 2.90 0.87
N VAL A 77 16.16 2.23 0.43
CA VAL A 77 16.07 0.76 0.41
C VAL A 77 16.73 0.26 -0.87
N GLU A 78 17.77 -0.54 -0.70
CA GLU A 78 18.41 -1.23 -1.83
C GLU A 78 17.48 -2.33 -2.36
N LEU A 79 17.59 -2.64 -3.67
CA LEU A 79 16.77 -3.68 -4.29
C LEU A 79 17.31 -5.08 -3.95
N GLN A 80 16.90 -5.58 -2.78
CA GLN A 80 17.21 -6.94 -2.30
C GLN A 80 15.90 -7.69 -2.09
N GLU A 81 15.83 -8.93 -2.52
CA GLU A 81 14.59 -9.73 -2.52
C GLU A 81 14.07 -10.05 -1.10
N GLU A 82 14.93 -10.00 -0.11
CA GLU A 82 14.59 -10.17 1.30
C GLU A 82 13.78 -9.01 1.85
N ASN A 83 13.85 -7.83 1.22
CA ASN A 83 13.03 -6.68 1.60
C ASN A 83 11.71 -6.70 0.81
N VAL A 84 10.59 -6.67 1.52
CA VAL A 84 9.26 -6.79 0.92
C VAL A 84 8.93 -5.69 -0.11
N CYS A 85 9.39 -4.44 0.12
CA CYS A 85 9.17 -3.34 -0.82
C CYS A 85 10.05 -3.50 -2.06
N ALA A 86 11.31 -3.92 -1.88
CA ALA A 86 12.22 -4.21 -2.98
C ALA A 86 11.75 -5.39 -3.81
N PHE A 87 11.29 -6.48 -3.18
CA PHE A 87 10.67 -7.61 -3.87
C PHE A 87 9.50 -7.17 -4.75
N SER A 88 8.58 -6.37 -4.19
CA SER A 88 7.44 -5.84 -4.95
C SER A 88 7.89 -4.98 -6.14
N ALA A 89 8.93 -4.18 -5.97
CA ALA A 89 9.51 -3.36 -7.04
C ALA A 89 10.15 -4.20 -8.15
N ILE A 90 10.92 -5.23 -7.79
CA ILE A 90 11.63 -6.11 -8.72
C ILE A 90 10.64 -6.93 -9.56
N HIS A 91 9.70 -7.59 -8.88
CA HIS A 91 8.78 -8.54 -9.52
C HIS A 91 7.50 -7.90 -10.06
N ARG A 92 7.27 -6.60 -9.79
CA ARG A 92 6.02 -5.90 -10.15
C ARG A 92 4.77 -6.59 -9.59
N GLU A 93 4.92 -7.17 -8.41
CA GLU A 93 3.85 -7.91 -7.75
C GLU A 93 3.40 -7.23 -6.46
N MET A 94 2.08 -7.26 -6.25
CA MET A 94 1.53 -6.89 -4.95
C MET A 94 1.85 -7.97 -3.94
N VAL A 95 2.31 -7.56 -2.75
CA VAL A 95 2.61 -8.45 -1.65
C VAL A 95 1.66 -8.17 -0.49
N ASN A 96 0.94 -9.18 -0.04
CA ASN A 96 0.04 -9.10 1.11
C ASN A 96 0.57 -9.98 2.24
N ILE A 97 0.91 -9.35 3.36
CA ILE A 97 1.41 -10.00 4.57
C ILE A 97 0.33 -9.89 5.65
N PRO A 98 -0.32 -10.98 6.02
CA PRO A 98 -1.39 -10.97 7.03
C PRO A 98 -0.91 -10.55 8.42
N ASP A 99 0.30 -10.97 8.81
CA ASP A 99 0.95 -10.62 10.06
C ASP A 99 2.47 -10.60 9.87
N VAL A 100 3.07 -9.43 10.07
CA VAL A 100 4.53 -9.21 9.90
C VAL A 100 5.34 -9.99 10.93
N TYR A 101 4.81 -10.14 12.16
CA TYR A 101 5.51 -10.84 13.26
C TYR A 101 5.46 -12.37 13.15
N HIS A 102 4.59 -12.90 12.28
CA HIS A 102 4.42 -14.33 12.03
C HIS A 102 4.73 -14.71 10.58
N SER A 103 5.52 -13.88 9.89
CA SER A 103 5.94 -14.13 8.50
C SER A 103 7.46 -14.27 8.43
N ASP A 104 7.91 -15.37 7.86
CA ASP A 104 9.33 -15.68 7.57
C ASP A 104 9.73 -15.43 6.11
N ARG A 105 8.78 -14.91 5.31
CA ARG A 105 8.98 -14.74 3.88
C ARG A 105 9.98 -13.63 3.52
N PHE A 106 10.09 -12.61 4.37
CA PHE A 106 10.93 -11.43 4.15
C PHE A 106 11.65 -11.03 5.44
N ASP A 107 12.69 -10.22 5.32
CA ASP A 107 13.34 -9.59 6.47
C ASP A 107 12.50 -8.42 6.99
N PHE A 108 11.87 -8.61 8.13
CA PHE A 108 11.12 -7.58 8.85
C PHE A 108 11.87 -6.95 10.03
N SER A 109 13.19 -7.17 10.12
CA SER A 109 14.01 -6.58 11.20
C SER A 109 13.96 -5.05 11.23
N GLY A 110 13.83 -4.41 10.07
CA GLY A 110 13.66 -2.96 9.94
C GLY A 110 12.35 -2.45 10.57
N PRO A 111 11.18 -2.92 10.13
CA PRO A 111 9.90 -2.63 10.75
C PRO A 111 9.86 -2.92 12.25
N MET A 112 10.32 -4.09 12.70
CA MET A 112 10.34 -4.46 14.12
C MET A 112 11.21 -3.53 14.96
N ARG A 113 12.34 -3.07 14.42
CA ARG A 113 13.20 -2.08 15.10
C ARG A 113 12.50 -0.72 15.20
N TYR A 114 11.82 -0.29 14.15
CA TYR A 114 11.02 0.93 14.18
C TYR A 114 9.90 0.84 15.22
N ASP A 115 9.20 -0.28 15.27
CA ASP A 115 8.14 -0.56 16.25
C ASP A 115 8.68 -0.48 17.69
N ALA A 116 9.83 -1.10 17.97
CA ALA A 116 10.47 -1.06 19.28
C ALA A 116 10.88 0.37 19.71
N MET A 117 11.26 1.22 18.75
CA MET A 117 11.65 2.61 19.02
C MET A 117 10.47 3.56 19.21
N THR A 118 9.35 3.30 18.55
CA THR A 118 8.21 4.23 18.46
C THR A 118 7.00 3.78 19.28
N GLY A 119 6.98 2.54 19.75
CA GLY A 119 5.82 1.92 20.37
C GLY A 119 4.71 1.60 19.38
N TYR A 120 4.95 1.73 18.07
CA TYR A 120 4.05 1.27 17.02
C TYR A 120 4.12 -0.26 16.95
N ARG A 121 3.09 -0.91 16.42
CA ARG A 121 3.12 -2.32 16.08
C ARG A 121 2.67 -2.54 14.65
N THR A 122 3.59 -2.92 13.81
CA THR A 122 3.32 -3.29 12.42
C THR A 122 2.72 -4.69 12.37
N GLY A 123 1.41 -4.78 12.19
CA GLY A 123 0.69 -6.06 12.07
C GLY A 123 0.54 -6.48 10.61
N SER A 124 -0.57 -6.14 9.97
CA SER A 124 -0.80 -6.45 8.56
C SER A 124 -0.13 -5.45 7.63
N MET A 125 0.31 -5.93 6.46
CA MET A 125 0.99 -5.08 5.46
C MET A 125 0.55 -5.45 4.04
N LEU A 126 0.30 -4.42 3.22
CA LEU A 126 0.07 -4.54 1.79
C LEU A 126 1.07 -3.66 1.05
N VAL A 127 1.83 -4.27 0.15
CA VAL A 127 2.83 -3.58 -0.67
C VAL A 127 2.41 -3.62 -2.13
N VAL A 128 2.41 -2.47 -2.79
CA VAL A 128 1.86 -2.28 -4.13
C VAL A 128 2.89 -1.57 -5.00
N PRO A 129 3.35 -2.17 -6.11
CA PRO A 129 4.20 -1.48 -7.05
C PRO A 129 3.39 -0.45 -7.84
N LEU A 130 3.99 0.71 -8.06
CA LEU A 130 3.42 1.82 -8.81
C LEU A 130 4.13 1.96 -10.15
N GLU A 131 3.36 1.97 -11.22
CA GLU A 131 3.86 2.05 -12.59
C GLU A 131 3.24 3.23 -13.33
N ASP A 132 3.96 3.76 -14.33
CA ASP A 132 3.41 4.74 -15.25
C ASP A 132 2.61 4.07 -16.39
N SER A 133 2.17 4.89 -17.34
CA SER A 133 1.42 4.40 -18.52
C SER A 133 2.25 3.53 -19.46
N GLU A 134 3.57 3.55 -19.34
CA GLU A 134 4.52 2.74 -20.12
C GLU A 134 5.01 1.51 -19.33
N GLU A 135 4.35 1.18 -18.22
CA GLU A 135 4.71 0.07 -17.31
C GLU A 135 6.11 0.21 -16.67
N LYS A 136 6.63 1.44 -16.58
CA LYS A 136 7.87 1.71 -15.87
C LYS A 136 7.60 1.90 -14.39
N LEU A 137 8.46 1.33 -13.54
CA LEU A 137 8.37 1.52 -12.09
C LEU A 137 8.58 2.98 -11.72
N ILE A 138 7.60 3.56 -11.06
CA ILE A 138 7.69 4.89 -10.43
C ILE A 138 8.11 4.76 -8.97
N GLY A 139 7.60 3.73 -8.29
CA GLY A 139 7.82 3.55 -6.86
C GLY A 139 7.04 2.40 -6.27
N VAL A 140 6.91 2.43 -4.96
CA VAL A 140 6.17 1.43 -4.19
C VAL A 140 5.33 2.12 -3.12
N LEU A 141 4.09 1.67 -2.98
CA LEU A 141 3.19 2.06 -1.92
C LEU A 141 3.12 0.93 -0.89
N GLN A 142 3.45 1.23 0.37
CA GLN A 142 3.33 0.32 1.50
C GLN A 142 2.21 0.81 2.41
N LEU A 143 1.20 -0.04 2.64
CA LEU A 143 0.07 0.22 3.52
C LEU A 143 0.15 -0.73 4.71
N ILE A 144 -0.08 -0.21 5.91
CA ILE A 144 0.17 -0.94 7.16
C ILE A 144 -1.05 -0.84 8.06
N ASN A 145 -1.36 -1.95 8.73
CA ASN A 145 -2.43 -2.07 9.72
C ASN A 145 -3.81 -1.69 9.16
N LYS A 146 -4.36 -2.57 8.34
CA LYS A 146 -5.77 -2.45 7.97
C LYS A 146 -6.63 -2.55 9.24
N LEU A 147 -7.54 -1.59 9.41
CA LEU A 147 -8.45 -1.55 10.55
C LEU A 147 -9.84 -2.07 10.16
N ASP A 148 -10.48 -2.73 11.09
CA ASP A 148 -11.91 -3.03 11.01
C ASP A 148 -12.76 -1.85 11.52
N GLY A 149 -14.09 -2.02 11.58
CA GLY A 149 -15.00 -0.99 12.09
C GLY A 149 -14.87 -0.68 13.58
N GLY A 150 -14.17 -1.51 14.35
CA GLY A 150 -13.86 -1.34 15.77
C GLY A 150 -12.48 -0.75 16.03
N GLY A 151 -11.65 -0.59 14.99
CA GLY A 151 -10.28 -0.08 15.10
C GLY A 151 -9.24 -1.18 15.37
N GLU A 152 -9.63 -2.45 15.32
CA GLU A 152 -8.70 -3.58 15.47
C GLU A 152 -7.95 -3.85 14.17
N VAL A 153 -6.67 -4.22 14.29
CA VAL A 153 -5.83 -4.56 13.14
C VAL A 153 -6.24 -5.92 12.59
N ILE A 154 -6.61 -5.94 11.32
CA ILE A 154 -6.98 -7.14 10.58
C ILE A 154 -6.12 -7.31 9.32
N PRO A 155 -6.00 -8.52 8.76
CA PRO A 155 -5.33 -8.73 7.48
C PRO A 155 -6.01 -7.95 6.34
N PHE A 156 -5.23 -7.49 5.37
CA PHE A 156 -5.80 -7.02 4.10
C PHE A 156 -6.48 -8.20 3.42
N GLY A 157 -7.70 -7.99 2.89
CA GLY A 157 -8.45 -9.04 2.20
C GLY A 157 -7.74 -9.58 0.95
N CYS A 158 -8.37 -10.52 0.26
CA CYS A 158 -7.83 -11.08 -0.98
C CYS A 158 -7.65 -9.96 -2.03
N VAL A 159 -6.40 -9.60 -2.30
CA VAL A 159 -6.03 -8.62 -3.31
C VAL A 159 -5.68 -9.38 -4.58
N ARG A 160 -6.38 -9.11 -5.68
CA ARG A 160 -6.03 -9.70 -6.97
C ARG A 160 -4.76 -9.04 -7.50
N ARG A 161 -3.81 -9.88 -7.95
CA ARG A 161 -2.50 -9.50 -8.50
C ARG A 161 -2.65 -8.59 -9.72
N ARG A 162 -2.49 -7.28 -9.52
CA ARG A 162 -2.12 -6.34 -10.58
C ARG A 162 -1.41 -5.16 -9.94
N ALA A 163 -0.34 -4.69 -10.59
CA ALA A 163 0.27 -3.41 -10.30
C ALA A 163 -0.80 -2.30 -10.42
N VAL A 164 -0.72 -1.31 -9.55
CA VAL A 164 -1.56 -0.12 -9.69
C VAL A 164 -0.89 0.79 -10.70
N GLN A 165 -1.51 0.95 -11.86
CA GLN A 165 -1.05 1.92 -12.84
C GLN A 165 -1.47 3.32 -12.41
N ILE A 166 -0.48 4.18 -12.21
CA ILE A 166 -0.70 5.62 -12.11
C ILE A 166 -0.71 6.16 -13.53
N VAL A 167 -1.90 6.30 -14.10
CA VAL A 167 -2.05 7.07 -15.34
C VAL A 167 -2.16 8.53 -14.94
N PRO A 168 -1.59 9.50 -15.70
CA PRO A 168 -1.85 10.91 -15.46
C PRO A 168 -3.36 11.13 -15.36
N GLY A 169 -3.88 11.45 -14.15
CA GLY A 169 -5.30 11.63 -13.89
C GLY A 169 -6.06 10.48 -13.25
N PHE A 170 -5.48 9.29 -13.01
CA PHE A 170 -6.24 8.18 -12.42
C PHE A 170 -5.41 7.14 -11.67
N LEU A 171 -5.80 6.87 -10.43
CA LEU A 171 -5.60 5.59 -9.76
C LEU A 171 -6.57 4.60 -10.44
N LYS A 172 -6.11 3.85 -11.45
CA LYS A 172 -6.94 2.81 -12.03
C LYS A 172 -7.03 1.65 -11.05
N ALA A 173 -8.01 1.81 -10.17
CA ALA A 173 -8.69 0.81 -9.36
C ALA A 173 -7.84 -0.28 -8.69
N ILE A 174 -7.52 -0.06 -7.41
CA ILE A 174 -7.48 -1.18 -6.48
C ILE A 174 -8.92 -1.71 -6.41
N SER A 175 -9.24 -2.70 -7.23
CA SER A 175 -10.53 -3.37 -7.18
C SER A 175 -10.53 -4.35 -6.02
N PHE A 176 -10.97 -3.90 -4.85
CA PHE A 176 -11.29 -4.78 -3.74
C PHE A 176 -12.58 -5.53 -4.07
N SER A 177 -12.47 -6.80 -4.43
CA SER A 177 -13.63 -7.69 -4.39
C SER A 177 -13.96 -7.96 -2.93
N ALA A 178 -15.21 -7.68 -2.54
CA ALA A 178 -15.75 -8.13 -1.26
C ALA A 178 -15.45 -9.63 -1.06
N PRO A 179 -15.13 -10.09 0.16
CA PRO A 179 -14.92 -11.50 0.41
C PRO A 179 -16.17 -12.26 -0.01
N SER A 180 -16.00 -13.23 -0.91
CA SER A 180 -17.05 -14.16 -1.30
C SER A 180 -17.52 -14.87 -0.02
N PRO A 181 -18.85 -14.91 0.29
CA PRO A 181 -19.32 -15.60 1.46
C PRO A 181 -18.87 -17.06 1.37
N PHE A 182 -18.25 -17.52 2.44
CA PHE A 182 -17.72 -18.88 2.60
C PHE A 182 -18.82 -19.89 2.26
N ARG A 183 -18.71 -20.52 1.08
CA ARG A 183 -19.62 -21.55 0.65
C ARG A 183 -19.39 -22.78 1.53
N ARG A 184 -20.15 -22.93 2.61
CA ARG A 184 -20.18 -24.16 3.39
C ARG A 184 -20.43 -25.33 2.43
N ARG A 185 -19.44 -26.22 2.28
CA ARG A 185 -19.63 -27.52 1.63
C ARG A 185 -20.72 -28.24 2.40
N ARG A 186 -21.88 -28.38 1.80
CA ARG A 186 -22.91 -29.31 2.29
C ARG A 186 -22.29 -30.71 2.24
N GLY A 187 -22.14 -31.30 3.42
CA GLY A 187 -21.75 -32.71 3.54
C GLY A 187 -22.71 -33.58 2.75
N ARG A 188 -22.19 -34.51 1.97
CA ARG A 188 -22.96 -35.58 1.37
C ARG A 188 -23.52 -36.45 2.51
N PRO A 189 -24.80 -36.82 2.48
CA PRO A 189 -25.31 -37.84 3.41
C PRO A 189 -24.65 -39.19 3.06
N ALA A 190 -24.17 -39.87 4.09
CA ALA A 190 -23.70 -41.25 3.99
C ALA A 190 -24.88 -42.13 3.59
N ALA A 191 -24.70 -42.91 2.52
CA ALA A 191 -25.63 -43.96 2.14
C ALA A 191 -25.56 -45.09 3.17
N ALA A 192 -26.70 -45.39 3.81
CA ALA A 192 -26.85 -46.59 4.62
C ALA A 192 -26.89 -47.83 3.74
N ARG A 193 -26.14 -48.85 4.15
CA ARG A 193 -26.39 -50.27 3.88
C ARG A 193 -26.38 -51.00 5.21
#